data_2c84eb7861975d344c9ab487ccd37162
#
_entry.id   2c84eb7861975d344c9ab487ccd37162
#
_cell.length_a   1.000
_cell.length_b   1.000
_cell.length_c   1.000
_cell.angle_alpha   90.00
_cell.angle_beta   90.00
_cell.angle_gamma   90.00
#
_symmetry.space_group_name_H-M   'P 1'
#
loop_
_entity.id
_entity.type
_entity.pdbx_description
1 polymer ?
#
loop_
_entity_poly.entity_id
_entity_poly.type
_entity_poly.pdbx_seq_one_letter_code
_entity_poly.pdbx_strand_id
1 'polypeptide(L)'
;MRKLCLLAALIAPMALAEGQVKVDTHNFLKLPPKSGSLSLDQVEVADYATLLIPAGVIELRIGELRMGREARLGIAPSEQGFRLEVERGAIGTGSHITASGLSGSTSRPATSGRDISLRLVNVQVSEMTLDVRGGIGAPGHPGLDGADGDAAGCLWRQASRGWDGQPGGDGQPGGAGGEVRLEVPATFPVELLRVRLEGGAGGAPGEGGAGGRGGASKGCLLYQAEGAKGGRAGQPGHAGAAGGIGSLKVVRF
;
A
#
# COMPACT_ATOMS: atom_id res chain seq x y z
N MET A 1 -46.19 -2.27 36.95
CA MET A 1 -44.89 -1.77 37.47
C MET A 1 -43.79 -2.42 36.66
N ARG A 2 -43.36 -1.74 35.60
CA ARG A 2 -42.25 -2.20 34.69
C ARG A 2 -40.96 -1.54 35.17
N LYS A 3 -40.03 -2.34 35.68
CA LYS A 3 -38.69 -1.91 36.08
C LYS A 3 -37.85 -1.78 34.82
N LEU A 4 -37.53 -0.58 34.42
CA LEU A 4 -36.55 -0.26 33.37
C LEU A 4 -35.17 -0.37 34.01
N CYS A 5 -34.38 -1.40 33.63
CA CYS A 5 -32.96 -1.50 33.91
C CYS A 5 -32.21 -0.65 32.88
N LEU A 6 -31.75 0.53 33.29
CA LEU A 6 -30.77 1.33 32.54
C LEU A 6 -29.42 0.66 32.65
N LEU A 7 -28.95 0.07 31.53
CA LEU A 7 -27.57 -0.35 31.37
C LEU A 7 -26.73 0.93 31.09
N ALA A 8 -26.11 1.47 32.09
CA ALA A 8 -25.09 2.51 31.91
C ALA A 8 -23.82 1.84 31.38
N ALA A 9 -23.56 1.99 30.08
CA ALA A 9 -22.27 1.65 29.51
C ALA A 9 -21.21 2.61 30.07
N LEU A 10 -20.37 2.11 30.97
CA LEU A 10 -19.17 2.79 31.42
C LEU A 10 -18.17 2.87 30.26
N ILE A 11 -18.24 3.97 29.50
CA ILE A 11 -17.14 4.39 28.65
C ILE A 11 -16.10 4.97 29.61
N ALA A 12 -15.12 4.15 30.00
CA ALA A 12 -13.97 4.66 30.73
C ALA A 12 -13.23 5.64 29.80
N PRO A 13 -13.03 6.91 30.18
CA PRO A 13 -12.15 7.78 29.44
C PRO A 13 -10.74 7.20 29.58
N MET A 14 -10.11 6.81 28.46
CA MET A 14 -8.67 6.56 28.44
C MET A 14 -8.00 7.90 28.77
N ALA A 15 -7.64 8.08 30.02
CA ALA A 15 -6.76 9.14 30.44
C ALA A 15 -5.39 8.86 29.79
N LEU A 16 -5.09 9.55 28.70
CA LEU A 16 -3.72 9.72 28.24
C LEU A 16 -3.03 10.54 29.33
N ALA A 17 -2.37 9.86 30.24
CA ALA A 17 -1.41 10.52 31.11
C ALA A 17 -0.40 11.21 30.18
N GLU A 18 -0.15 12.50 30.39
CA GLU A 18 0.78 13.26 29.57
C GLU A 18 2.09 12.46 29.42
N GLY A 19 2.45 12.15 28.17
CA GLY A 19 3.72 11.50 27.84
C GLY A 19 3.72 9.96 27.79
N GLN A 20 2.65 9.25 28.15
CA GLN A 20 2.65 7.78 28.14
C GLN A 20 1.64 7.20 27.17
N VAL A 21 2.09 6.22 26.37
CA VAL A 21 1.25 5.48 25.43
C VAL A 21 1.42 3.99 25.69
N LYS A 22 0.32 3.29 25.92
CA LYS A 22 0.29 1.84 26.09
C LYS A 22 -0.70 1.23 25.12
N VAL A 23 -0.26 0.20 24.41
CA VAL A 23 -1.08 -0.61 23.51
C VAL A 23 -1.04 -2.05 24.00
N ASP A 24 -2.17 -2.57 24.43
CA ASP A 24 -2.28 -3.92 24.94
C ASP A 24 -2.17 -4.97 23.83
N THR A 25 -1.89 -6.21 24.22
CA THR A 25 -1.71 -7.35 23.31
C THR A 25 -2.86 -7.49 22.32
N HIS A 26 -2.53 -7.72 21.03
CA HIS A 26 -3.47 -7.85 19.90
C HIS A 26 -4.33 -6.60 19.65
N ASN A 27 -4.02 -5.47 20.26
CA ASN A 27 -4.75 -4.22 20.06
C ASN A 27 -4.08 -3.32 19.02
N PHE A 28 -4.88 -2.41 18.50
CA PHE A 28 -4.46 -1.37 17.58
C PHE A 28 -4.77 -0.01 18.17
N LEU A 29 -3.77 0.87 18.23
CA LEU A 29 -3.92 2.25 18.65
C LEU A 29 -3.38 3.17 17.55
N LYS A 30 -4.17 4.16 17.16
CA LYS A 30 -3.73 5.26 16.31
C LYS A 30 -3.55 6.50 17.16
N LEU A 31 -2.38 7.11 17.11
CA LEU A 31 -2.17 8.39 17.78
C LEU A 31 -3.11 9.47 17.22
N PRO A 32 -3.55 10.42 18.04
CA PRO A 32 -4.37 11.53 17.56
C PRO A 32 -3.64 12.29 16.45
N PRO A 33 -4.38 12.87 15.49
CA PRO A 33 -3.78 13.65 14.42
C PRO A 33 -3.09 14.88 15.03
N LYS A 34 -1.78 14.90 14.93
CA LYS A 34 -0.91 16.01 15.33
C LYS A 34 0.09 16.27 14.20
N SER A 35 0.44 17.51 14.00
CA SER A 35 1.46 17.90 13.02
C SER A 35 2.72 18.37 13.74
N GLY A 36 3.87 18.07 13.14
CA GLY A 36 5.18 18.47 13.66
C GLY A 36 5.82 17.43 14.57
N SER A 37 6.42 17.87 15.67
CA SER A 37 7.13 17.00 16.62
C SER A 37 6.24 16.57 17.77
N LEU A 38 6.44 15.34 18.21
CA LEU A 38 5.79 14.74 19.37
C LEU A 38 6.86 14.14 20.29
N SER A 39 6.75 14.44 21.57
CA SER A 39 7.60 13.84 22.61
C SER A 39 6.73 13.00 23.53
N LEU A 40 7.17 11.75 23.79
CA LEU A 40 6.52 10.81 24.68
C LEU A 40 7.56 10.28 25.66
N ASP A 41 7.20 10.25 26.95
CA ASP A 41 8.12 9.75 27.98
C ASP A 41 8.25 8.23 27.90
N GLN A 42 7.11 7.54 27.66
CA GLN A 42 7.07 6.09 27.60
C GLN A 42 6.10 5.61 26.52
N VAL A 43 6.55 4.65 25.73
CA VAL A 43 5.72 3.93 24.74
C VAL A 43 5.88 2.44 24.98
N GLU A 44 4.78 1.78 25.28
CA GLU A 44 4.70 0.32 25.41
C GLU A 44 3.75 -0.25 24.35
N VAL A 45 4.29 -1.08 23.47
CA VAL A 45 3.53 -1.81 22.46
C VAL A 45 3.66 -3.29 22.79
N ALA A 46 2.62 -3.87 23.38
CA ALA A 46 2.64 -5.27 23.80
C ALA A 46 2.75 -6.25 22.61
N ASP A 47 2.83 -7.55 22.91
CA ASP A 47 2.94 -8.60 21.88
C ASP A 47 1.81 -8.51 20.86
N TYR A 48 2.15 -8.61 19.56
CA TYR A 48 1.21 -8.57 18.43
C TYR A 48 0.36 -7.29 18.33
N ALA A 49 0.70 -6.26 19.10
CA ALA A 49 0.00 -4.98 19.08
C ALA A 49 0.55 -4.05 17.99
N THR A 50 -0.26 -3.09 17.58
CA THR A 50 0.14 -2.10 16.57
C THR A 50 -0.12 -0.69 17.05
N LEU A 51 0.92 0.15 17.04
CA LEU A 51 0.82 1.59 17.22
C LEU A 51 0.98 2.29 15.86
N LEU A 52 -0.01 3.09 15.45
CA LEU A 52 0.04 3.85 14.20
C LEU A 52 0.31 5.33 14.46
N ILE A 53 1.38 5.84 13.84
CA ILE A 53 1.79 7.25 13.86
C ILE A 53 1.18 7.95 12.64
N PRO A 54 0.44 9.06 12.84
CA PRO A 54 -0.17 9.82 11.75
C PRO A 54 0.85 10.45 10.80
N ALA A 55 0.45 10.69 9.55
CA ALA A 55 1.30 11.28 8.51
C ALA A 55 1.84 12.68 8.86
N GLY A 56 1.07 13.46 9.62
CA GLY A 56 1.46 14.81 10.03
C GLY A 56 2.59 14.86 11.06
N VAL A 57 2.90 13.75 11.75
CA VAL A 57 4.05 13.69 12.65
C VAL A 57 5.31 13.50 11.83
N ILE A 58 6.25 14.42 11.95
CA ILE A 58 7.54 14.38 11.25
C ILE A 58 8.69 14.00 12.18
N GLU A 59 8.50 14.18 13.48
CA GLU A 59 9.49 13.82 14.51
C GLU A 59 8.77 13.22 15.73
N LEU A 60 9.25 12.06 16.17
CA LEU A 60 8.81 11.41 17.39
C LEU A 60 10.01 11.11 18.28
N ARG A 61 10.00 11.69 19.48
CA ARG A 61 11.00 11.42 20.51
C ARG A 61 10.37 10.58 21.61
N ILE A 62 11.03 9.50 21.97
CA ILE A 62 10.57 8.56 22.99
C ILE A 62 11.67 8.39 24.04
N GLY A 63 11.37 8.68 25.29
CA GLY A 63 12.28 8.46 26.39
C GLY A 63 12.50 6.97 26.65
N GLU A 64 11.44 6.18 26.72
CA GLU A 64 11.51 4.73 26.86
C GLU A 64 10.54 4.01 25.89
N LEU A 65 11.08 3.16 25.02
CA LEU A 65 10.31 2.33 24.09
C LEU A 65 10.40 0.86 24.48
N ARG A 66 9.25 0.23 24.69
CA ARG A 66 9.14 -1.21 24.86
C ARG A 66 8.26 -1.79 23.76
N MET A 67 8.84 -2.63 22.92
CA MET A 67 8.11 -3.37 21.91
C MET A 67 8.18 -4.87 22.25
N GLY A 68 7.03 -5.50 22.38
CA GLY A 68 6.89 -6.92 22.59
C GLY A 68 7.22 -7.71 21.33
N ARG A 69 6.98 -9.02 21.38
CA ARG A 69 7.16 -9.92 20.24
C ARG A 69 6.15 -9.58 19.13
N GLU A 70 6.61 -9.54 17.87
CA GLU A 70 5.78 -9.23 16.70
C GLU A 70 5.01 -7.90 16.81
N ALA A 71 5.47 -7.01 17.70
CA ALA A 71 4.88 -5.69 17.88
C ALA A 71 5.18 -4.81 16.66
N ARG A 72 4.26 -3.92 16.32
CA ARG A 72 4.35 -3.10 15.12
C ARG A 72 4.24 -1.62 15.42
N LEU A 73 5.18 -0.86 14.89
CA LEU A 73 5.14 0.60 14.84
C LEU A 73 4.91 1.02 13.39
N GLY A 74 3.65 1.36 13.05
CA GLY A 74 3.28 1.81 11.72
C GLY A 74 3.42 3.33 11.59
N ILE A 75 4.12 3.80 10.58
CA ILE A 75 4.28 5.22 10.26
C ILE A 75 3.50 5.47 8.98
N ALA A 76 2.49 6.34 9.06
CA ALA A 76 1.65 6.62 7.90
C ALA A 76 2.46 7.26 6.76
N PRO A 77 2.17 6.92 5.51
CA PRO A 77 2.84 7.45 4.34
C PRO A 77 2.73 8.98 4.26
N SER A 78 3.83 9.63 3.88
CA SER A 78 3.94 11.07 3.68
C SER A 78 5.14 11.36 2.78
N GLU A 79 5.09 12.47 2.06
CA GLU A 79 6.24 12.97 1.29
C GLU A 79 7.33 13.57 2.19
N GLN A 80 6.97 13.93 3.43
CA GLN A 80 7.93 14.43 4.40
C GLN A 80 8.64 13.27 5.08
N GLY A 81 9.95 13.37 5.26
CA GLY A 81 10.73 12.42 6.05
C GLY A 81 10.21 12.31 7.49
N PHE A 82 10.56 11.22 8.15
CA PHE A 82 10.18 10.95 9.54
C PHE A 82 11.42 10.69 10.39
N ARG A 83 11.50 11.36 11.54
CA ARG A 83 12.57 11.16 12.51
C ARG A 83 12.02 10.45 13.75
N LEU A 84 12.60 9.31 14.09
CA LEU A 84 12.35 8.59 15.33
C LEU A 84 13.62 8.59 16.18
N GLU A 85 13.52 9.14 17.38
CA GLU A 85 14.59 9.14 18.37
C GLU A 85 14.12 8.38 19.61
N VAL A 86 14.90 7.38 20.04
CA VAL A 86 14.62 6.56 21.21
C VAL A 86 15.83 6.61 22.13
N GLU A 87 15.64 7.11 23.34
CA GLU A 87 16.73 7.21 24.32
C GLU A 87 17.07 5.86 24.94
N ARG A 88 16.05 5.13 25.39
CA ARG A 88 16.18 3.81 26.00
C ARG A 88 15.09 2.88 25.53
N GLY A 89 15.33 1.57 25.57
CA GLY A 89 14.26 0.64 25.27
C GLY A 89 14.70 -0.79 25.03
N ALA A 90 13.68 -1.60 24.79
CA ALA A 90 13.83 -2.99 24.41
C ALA A 90 12.87 -3.30 23.25
N ILE A 91 13.41 -3.90 22.21
CA ILE A 91 12.65 -4.31 21.03
C ILE A 91 12.70 -5.84 20.95
N GLY A 92 11.53 -6.46 21.10
CA GLY A 92 11.37 -7.90 21.09
C GLY A 92 11.51 -8.51 19.71
N THR A 93 11.62 -9.84 19.68
CA THR A 93 11.83 -10.62 18.46
C THR A 93 10.69 -10.45 17.48
N GLY A 94 11.01 -10.32 16.19
CA GLY A 94 10.04 -10.20 15.12
C GLY A 94 9.29 -8.87 15.08
N SER A 95 9.75 -7.86 15.81
CA SER A 95 9.12 -6.54 15.79
C SER A 95 9.32 -5.82 14.47
N HIS A 96 8.36 -4.99 14.09
CA HIS A 96 8.36 -4.27 12.82
C HIS A 96 8.20 -2.77 13.01
N ILE A 97 9.04 -1.99 12.35
CA ILE A 97 8.82 -0.57 12.09
C ILE A 97 8.51 -0.43 10.59
N THR A 98 7.32 0.04 10.25
CA THR A 98 6.87 0.10 8.86
C THR A 98 6.53 1.53 8.44
N ALA A 99 7.12 1.96 7.33
CA ALA A 99 6.84 3.24 6.68
C ALA A 99 6.79 3.07 5.15
N SER A 100 6.18 1.98 4.72
CA SER A 100 6.03 1.64 3.30
C SER A 100 5.11 2.59 2.57
N GLY A 101 5.34 2.74 1.27
CA GLY A 101 4.49 3.49 0.37
C GLY A 101 3.12 2.83 0.15
N LEU A 102 2.15 3.64 -0.26
CA LEU A 102 0.83 3.16 -0.63
C LEU A 102 0.85 2.58 -2.05
N SER A 103 0.17 1.46 -2.22
CA SER A 103 -0.09 0.94 -3.56
C SER A 103 -0.94 1.90 -4.38
N GLY A 104 -0.65 1.98 -5.66
CA GLY A 104 -1.43 2.75 -6.62
C GLY A 104 -2.86 2.22 -6.77
N SER A 105 -3.72 3.08 -7.22
CA SER A 105 -5.11 2.78 -7.57
C SER A 105 -5.45 3.50 -8.88
N THR A 106 -6.65 3.29 -9.40
CA THR A 106 -7.13 3.98 -10.60
C THR A 106 -7.11 5.51 -10.49
N SER A 107 -7.20 6.04 -9.25
CA SER A 107 -7.29 7.48 -8.98
C SER A 107 -6.03 8.07 -8.37
N ARG A 108 -5.07 7.26 -7.93
CA ARG A 108 -3.84 7.72 -7.26
C ARG A 108 -2.65 6.87 -7.67
N PRO A 109 -1.49 7.48 -8.00
CA PRO A 109 -0.27 6.73 -8.24
C PRO A 109 0.22 6.03 -6.98
N ALA A 110 1.07 5.03 -7.15
CA ALA A 110 1.81 4.45 -6.03
C ALA A 110 2.75 5.50 -5.43
N THR A 111 2.94 5.45 -4.11
CA THR A 111 3.84 6.35 -3.42
C THR A 111 5.15 5.66 -3.06
N SER A 112 6.22 6.42 -2.93
CA SER A 112 7.48 5.93 -2.39
C SER A 112 7.34 5.53 -0.92
N GLY A 113 8.22 4.65 -0.44
CA GLY A 113 8.44 4.45 0.98
C GLY A 113 8.85 5.78 1.63
N ARG A 114 8.46 5.99 2.88
CA ARG A 114 8.79 7.21 3.61
C ARG A 114 10.24 7.17 4.05
N ASP A 115 10.97 8.27 3.89
CA ASP A 115 12.33 8.39 4.38
C ASP A 115 12.33 8.42 5.92
N ILE A 116 13.22 7.64 6.53
CA ILE A 116 13.33 7.50 7.98
C ILE A 116 14.73 7.84 8.47
N SER A 117 14.78 8.70 9.48
CA SER A 117 15.96 8.89 10.33
C SER A 117 15.68 8.24 11.69
N LEU A 118 16.31 7.09 11.96
CA LEU A 118 16.14 6.32 13.19
C LEU A 118 17.37 6.48 14.07
N ARG A 119 17.22 7.06 15.25
CA ARG A 119 18.27 7.21 16.26
C ARG A 119 17.95 6.37 17.49
N LEU A 120 18.78 5.39 17.78
CA LEU A 120 18.67 4.51 18.96
C LEU A 120 19.87 4.72 19.86
N VAL A 121 19.66 5.24 21.08
CA VAL A 121 20.77 5.58 21.97
C VAL A 121 21.15 4.41 22.87
N ASN A 122 20.22 3.91 23.67
CA ASN A 122 20.46 2.77 24.57
C ASN A 122 19.29 1.78 24.43
N VAL A 123 19.23 1.11 23.28
CA VAL A 123 18.12 0.21 22.92
C VAL A 123 18.67 -1.19 22.70
N GLN A 124 18.09 -2.15 23.41
CA GLN A 124 18.35 -3.56 23.21
C GLN A 124 17.43 -4.09 22.12
N VAL A 125 17.98 -4.76 21.10
CA VAL A 125 17.23 -5.32 19.98
C VAL A 125 17.46 -6.81 19.94
N SER A 126 16.39 -7.62 19.91
CA SER A 126 16.49 -9.06 19.67
C SER A 126 16.48 -9.37 18.18
N GLU A 127 15.46 -8.95 17.46
CA GLU A 127 15.35 -9.01 16.00
C GLU A 127 14.29 -7.98 15.56
N MET A 128 14.61 -7.13 14.59
CA MET A 128 13.71 -6.08 14.13
C MET A 128 13.74 -5.96 12.62
N THR A 129 12.57 -5.75 12.02
CA THR A 129 12.44 -5.42 10.60
C THR A 129 12.06 -3.95 10.44
N LEU A 130 12.81 -3.22 9.62
CA LEU A 130 12.48 -1.87 9.17
C LEU A 130 12.05 -1.95 7.70
N ASP A 131 10.79 -1.63 7.42
CA ASP A 131 10.19 -1.74 6.08
C ASP A 131 9.83 -0.36 5.53
N VAL A 132 10.59 0.09 4.54
CA VAL A 132 10.37 1.35 3.81
C VAL A 132 10.19 1.10 2.31
N ARG A 133 9.61 -0.02 1.95
CA ARG A 133 9.37 -0.35 0.54
C ARG A 133 8.44 0.63 -0.14
N GLY A 134 8.60 0.78 -1.45
CA GLY A 134 7.67 1.51 -2.29
C GLY A 134 6.34 0.76 -2.49
N GLY A 135 5.27 1.51 -2.80
CA GLY A 135 3.96 0.96 -3.12
C GLY A 135 3.93 0.33 -4.51
N ILE A 136 3.10 -0.68 -4.72
CA ILE A 136 2.91 -1.36 -6.01
C ILE A 136 2.12 -0.45 -6.96
N GLY A 137 2.50 -0.37 -8.23
CA GLY A 137 1.80 0.38 -9.27
C GLY A 137 0.40 -0.17 -9.55
N ALA A 138 -0.54 0.70 -9.91
CA ALA A 138 -1.88 0.26 -10.29
C ALA A 138 -1.87 -0.49 -11.63
N PRO A 139 -2.72 -1.52 -11.80
CA PRO A 139 -2.87 -2.19 -13.07
C PRO A 139 -3.48 -1.27 -14.13
N GLY A 140 -3.17 -1.51 -15.39
CA GLY A 140 -3.81 -0.87 -16.53
C GLY A 140 -5.28 -1.28 -16.67
N HIS A 141 -6.09 -0.41 -17.21
CA HIS A 141 -7.50 -0.72 -17.48
C HIS A 141 -7.63 -1.71 -18.63
N PRO A 142 -8.56 -2.66 -18.57
CA PRO A 142 -8.88 -3.51 -19.71
C PRO A 142 -9.47 -2.67 -20.85
N GLY A 143 -9.13 -2.99 -22.08
CA GLY A 143 -9.75 -2.43 -23.28
C GLY A 143 -11.21 -2.85 -23.39
N LEU A 144 -12.03 -2.00 -23.99
CA LEU A 144 -13.44 -2.34 -24.23
C LEU A 144 -13.56 -3.30 -25.40
N ASP A 145 -14.49 -4.24 -25.31
CA ASP A 145 -14.82 -5.15 -26.39
C ASP A 145 -15.44 -4.41 -27.58
N GLY A 146 -15.11 -4.84 -28.78
CA GLY A 146 -15.74 -4.34 -29.98
C GLY A 146 -17.20 -4.76 -30.08
N ALA A 147 -18.05 -3.90 -30.60
CA ALA A 147 -19.45 -4.21 -30.83
C ALA A 147 -19.61 -5.26 -31.98
N ASP A 148 -20.61 -6.12 -31.83
CA ASP A 148 -20.94 -7.08 -32.88
C ASP A 148 -21.49 -6.37 -34.15
N GLY A 149 -21.25 -6.95 -35.29
CA GLY A 149 -21.80 -6.49 -36.56
C GLY A 149 -23.26 -6.92 -36.76
N ASP A 150 -23.99 -6.14 -37.51
CA ASP A 150 -25.36 -6.44 -37.88
C ASP A 150 -25.44 -7.68 -38.78
N ALA A 151 -26.44 -8.53 -38.54
CA ALA A 151 -26.70 -9.71 -39.40
C ALA A 151 -27.22 -9.31 -40.79
N ALA A 152 -26.91 -10.13 -41.77
CA ALA A 152 -27.48 -9.98 -43.14
C ALA A 152 -29.02 -10.06 -43.13
N GLY A 153 -29.63 -9.35 -44.05
CA GLY A 153 -31.08 -9.42 -44.34
C GLY A 153 -31.35 -9.89 -45.74
N CYS A 154 -32.58 -10.39 -46.02
CA CYS A 154 -32.97 -10.85 -47.33
C CYS A 154 -33.35 -9.73 -48.33
N LEU A 155 -33.46 -8.49 -47.84
CA LEU A 155 -33.79 -7.31 -48.67
C LEU A 155 -32.77 -6.21 -48.29
N TRP A 156 -31.78 -5.97 -49.16
CA TRP A 156 -30.86 -4.84 -49.17
C TRP A 156 -29.93 -4.68 -47.97
N ARG A 157 -30.05 -5.48 -46.87
CA ARG A 157 -29.19 -5.38 -45.69
C ARG A 157 -28.02 -6.38 -45.86
N GLN A 158 -26.83 -5.87 -46.07
CA GLN A 158 -25.60 -6.67 -45.99
C GLN A 158 -25.19 -6.80 -44.48
N ALA A 159 -24.56 -7.94 -44.18
CA ALA A 159 -23.94 -8.08 -42.85
C ALA A 159 -22.83 -7.05 -42.67
N SER A 160 -22.74 -6.45 -41.50
CA SER A 160 -21.64 -5.56 -41.20
C SER A 160 -20.53 -6.28 -40.44
N ARG A 161 -19.31 -5.79 -40.59
CA ARG A 161 -18.15 -6.28 -39.85
C ARG A 161 -18.31 -5.93 -38.35
N GLY A 162 -17.87 -6.84 -37.49
CA GLY A 162 -17.70 -6.52 -36.06
C GLY A 162 -16.64 -5.44 -35.86
N TRP A 163 -16.80 -4.67 -34.82
CA TRP A 163 -15.85 -3.60 -34.45
C TRP A 163 -14.61 -4.19 -33.77
N ASP A 164 -13.48 -3.56 -33.98
CA ASP A 164 -12.25 -3.96 -33.31
C ASP A 164 -12.34 -3.64 -31.82
N GLY A 165 -11.80 -4.52 -30.94
CA GLY A 165 -11.64 -4.26 -29.54
C GLY A 165 -10.64 -3.14 -29.29
N GLN A 166 -10.81 -2.41 -28.21
CA GLN A 166 -9.89 -1.34 -27.81
C GLN A 166 -8.63 -1.91 -27.16
N PRO A 167 -7.49 -1.25 -27.28
CA PRO A 167 -6.29 -1.65 -26.57
C PRO A 167 -6.48 -1.51 -25.06
N GLY A 168 -5.82 -2.37 -24.29
CA GLY A 168 -5.69 -2.25 -22.86
C GLY A 168 -4.80 -1.06 -22.47
N GLY A 169 -5.02 -0.50 -21.29
CA GLY A 169 -4.21 0.57 -20.75
C GLY A 169 -2.88 0.07 -20.18
N ASP A 170 -1.88 0.91 -20.11
CA ASP A 170 -0.61 0.60 -19.46
C ASP A 170 -0.75 0.53 -17.95
N GLY A 171 -0.01 -0.38 -17.31
CA GLY A 171 0.17 -0.40 -15.87
C GLY A 171 0.96 0.83 -15.39
N GLN A 172 0.64 1.30 -14.20
CA GLN A 172 1.33 2.44 -13.60
C GLN A 172 2.66 2.00 -12.98
N PRO A 173 3.65 2.90 -12.87
CA PRO A 173 4.90 2.60 -12.19
C PRO A 173 4.69 2.35 -10.70
N GLY A 174 5.53 1.51 -10.11
CA GLY A 174 5.65 1.34 -8.66
C GLY A 174 6.39 2.50 -8.01
N GLY A 175 6.15 2.74 -6.72
CA GLY A 175 6.85 3.73 -5.92
C GLY A 175 8.28 3.29 -5.60
N ALA A 176 9.21 4.22 -5.41
CA ALA A 176 10.55 3.91 -4.97
C ALA A 176 10.58 3.46 -3.50
N GLY A 177 11.60 2.70 -3.08
CA GLY A 177 11.92 2.47 -1.68
C GLY A 177 12.38 3.77 -1.02
N GLY A 178 12.14 3.92 0.30
CA GLY A 178 12.56 5.09 1.07
C GLY A 178 14.05 5.05 1.43
N GLU A 179 14.57 6.18 1.89
CA GLU A 179 15.91 6.27 2.43
C GLU A 179 15.90 6.06 3.94
N VAL A 180 16.85 5.27 4.45
CA VAL A 180 17.02 5.00 5.87
C VAL A 180 18.34 5.55 6.35
N ARG A 181 18.29 6.44 7.33
CA ARG A 181 19.45 6.86 8.12
C ARG A 181 19.35 6.27 9.52
N LEU A 182 20.23 5.32 9.83
CA LEU A 182 20.30 4.66 11.12
C LEU A 182 21.47 5.22 11.93
N GLU A 183 21.18 5.85 13.07
CA GLU A 183 22.16 6.37 14.01
C GLU A 183 22.14 5.49 15.27
N VAL A 184 23.23 4.79 15.55
CA VAL A 184 23.33 3.80 16.61
C VAL A 184 24.69 3.84 17.29
N PRO A 185 24.81 3.41 18.58
CA PRO A 185 26.09 3.23 19.25
C PRO A 185 27.01 2.26 18.49
N ALA A 186 28.32 2.42 18.69
CA ALA A 186 29.33 1.56 18.05
C ALA A 186 29.11 0.07 18.35
N THR A 187 28.56 -0.28 19.52
CA THR A 187 28.29 -1.65 19.97
C THR A 187 26.94 -2.22 19.52
N PHE A 188 26.14 -1.46 18.77
CA PHE A 188 24.81 -1.90 18.35
C PHE A 188 24.91 -3.06 17.35
N PRO A 189 24.16 -4.17 17.56
CA PRO A 189 24.19 -5.34 16.69
C PRO A 189 23.35 -5.13 15.42
N VAL A 190 23.95 -4.54 14.38
CA VAL A 190 23.26 -4.18 13.12
C VAL A 190 22.75 -5.43 12.38
N GLU A 191 23.37 -6.58 12.61
CA GLU A 191 23.00 -7.88 12.04
C GLU A 191 21.61 -8.38 12.49
N LEU A 192 21.10 -7.89 13.61
CA LEU A 192 19.76 -8.18 14.10
C LEU A 192 18.67 -7.29 13.45
N LEU A 193 19.13 -6.33 12.63
CA LEU A 193 18.22 -5.45 11.90
C LEU A 193 18.10 -5.89 10.44
N ARG A 194 16.89 -6.24 10.03
CA ARG A 194 16.53 -6.51 8.64
C ARG A 194 15.90 -5.27 8.03
N VAL A 195 16.50 -4.69 7.00
CA VAL A 195 15.98 -3.50 6.32
C VAL A 195 15.45 -3.89 4.94
N ARG A 196 14.23 -3.48 4.64
CA ARG A 196 13.54 -3.70 3.36
C ARG A 196 13.40 -2.37 2.64
N LEU A 197 14.11 -2.25 1.52
CA LEU A 197 14.29 -1.01 0.76
C LEU A 197 13.78 -1.14 -0.68
N GLU A 198 13.17 -2.28 -1.02
CA GLU A 198 12.78 -2.57 -2.39
C GLU A 198 11.75 -1.55 -2.89
N GLY A 199 11.89 -1.11 -4.13
CA GLY A 199 10.83 -0.39 -4.82
C GLY A 199 9.60 -1.28 -5.05
N GLY A 200 8.43 -0.69 -5.19
CA GLY A 200 7.21 -1.41 -5.55
C GLY A 200 7.27 -1.97 -6.95
N ALA A 201 6.65 -3.12 -7.18
CA ALA A 201 6.47 -3.63 -8.53
C ALA A 201 5.63 -2.68 -9.39
N GLY A 202 5.89 -2.62 -10.68
CA GLY A 202 4.99 -1.94 -11.62
C GLY A 202 3.65 -2.65 -11.73
N GLY A 203 2.62 -1.91 -12.10
CA GLY A 203 1.28 -2.46 -12.34
C GLY A 203 1.26 -3.41 -13.54
N ALA A 204 0.40 -4.42 -13.50
CA ALA A 204 0.17 -5.29 -14.63
C ALA A 204 -0.44 -4.51 -15.82
N PRO A 205 -0.14 -4.90 -17.07
CA PRO A 205 -0.83 -4.33 -18.24
C PRO A 205 -2.32 -4.66 -18.22
N GLY A 206 -3.13 -3.77 -18.74
CA GLY A 206 -4.53 -4.06 -19.05
C GLY A 206 -4.64 -5.00 -20.25
N GLU A 207 -5.58 -5.93 -20.23
CA GLU A 207 -5.89 -6.79 -21.37
C GLU A 207 -6.56 -6.00 -22.48
N GLY A 208 -6.30 -6.36 -23.74
CA GLY A 208 -7.04 -5.79 -24.87
C GLY A 208 -8.45 -6.33 -24.93
N GLY A 209 -9.40 -5.51 -25.34
CA GLY A 209 -10.78 -5.92 -25.53
C GLY A 209 -10.93 -6.95 -26.67
N ALA A 210 -11.89 -7.85 -26.57
CA ALA A 210 -12.20 -8.77 -27.63
C ALA A 210 -12.76 -8.04 -28.88
N GLY A 211 -12.46 -8.55 -30.06
CA GLY A 211 -13.14 -8.06 -31.28
C GLY A 211 -14.59 -8.50 -31.34
N GLY A 212 -15.50 -7.61 -31.76
CA GLY A 212 -16.90 -7.94 -31.98
C GLY A 212 -17.09 -9.03 -33.07
N ARG A 213 -18.12 -9.82 -32.91
CA ARG A 213 -18.44 -10.84 -33.94
C ARG A 213 -18.90 -10.18 -35.24
N GLY A 214 -18.55 -10.73 -36.37
CA GLY A 214 -19.14 -10.33 -37.65
C GLY A 214 -20.63 -10.65 -37.71
N GLY A 215 -21.39 -9.86 -38.42
CA GLY A 215 -22.78 -10.13 -38.68
C GLY A 215 -23.02 -11.52 -39.28
N ALA A 216 -24.01 -12.25 -38.78
CA ALA A 216 -24.32 -13.59 -39.22
C ALA A 216 -24.84 -13.62 -40.66
N SER A 217 -24.56 -14.69 -41.42
CA SER A 217 -25.19 -14.98 -42.70
C SER A 217 -26.66 -15.29 -42.50
N LYS A 218 -27.47 -15.08 -43.54
CA LYS A 218 -28.92 -15.39 -43.56
C LYS A 218 -29.32 -16.11 -44.83
N GLY A 219 -29.96 -17.26 -44.66
CA GLY A 219 -30.60 -17.96 -45.76
C GLY A 219 -31.87 -17.22 -46.22
N CYS A 220 -32.00 -16.99 -47.54
CA CYS A 220 -33.14 -16.38 -48.18
C CYS A 220 -33.74 -17.37 -49.18
N LEU A 221 -34.97 -17.10 -49.67
CA LEU A 221 -35.75 -18.04 -50.49
C LEU A 221 -34.99 -18.49 -51.75
N LEU A 222 -34.19 -17.63 -52.38
CA LEU A 222 -33.49 -17.89 -53.64
C LEU A 222 -31.95 -17.76 -53.53
N TYR A 223 -31.40 -17.28 -52.39
CA TYR A 223 -29.97 -17.07 -52.19
C TYR A 223 -29.61 -17.07 -50.71
N GLN A 224 -28.35 -17.14 -50.43
CA GLN A 224 -27.80 -16.96 -49.09
C GLN A 224 -27.11 -15.60 -49.05
N ALA A 225 -27.54 -14.74 -48.13
CA ALA A 225 -26.79 -13.53 -47.82
C ALA A 225 -25.58 -13.87 -46.93
N GLU A 226 -24.41 -13.47 -47.38
CA GLU A 226 -23.17 -13.79 -46.70
C GLU A 226 -23.06 -13.03 -45.39
N GLY A 227 -22.40 -13.67 -44.41
CA GLY A 227 -22.02 -13.00 -43.14
C GLY A 227 -20.77 -12.13 -43.33
N ALA A 228 -20.45 -11.33 -42.35
CA ALA A 228 -19.28 -10.48 -42.32
C ALA A 228 -18.21 -11.00 -41.36
N LYS A 229 -16.98 -10.52 -41.49
CA LYS A 229 -15.85 -10.87 -40.62
C LYS A 229 -15.99 -10.19 -39.26
N GLY A 230 -15.49 -10.83 -38.21
CA GLY A 230 -15.35 -10.22 -36.88
C GLY A 230 -14.32 -9.11 -36.86
N GLY A 231 -14.39 -8.33 -35.84
CA GLY A 231 -13.36 -7.36 -35.44
C GLY A 231 -12.07 -8.05 -34.94
N ARG A 232 -11.01 -7.32 -34.86
CA ARG A 232 -9.76 -7.78 -34.27
C ARG A 232 -9.79 -7.53 -32.76
N ALA A 233 -9.11 -8.37 -31.97
CA ALA A 233 -8.87 -8.11 -30.58
C ALA A 233 -7.94 -6.89 -30.41
N GLY A 234 -8.17 -6.10 -29.40
CA GLY A 234 -7.27 -5.03 -28.97
C GLY A 234 -5.94 -5.61 -28.46
N GLN A 235 -4.89 -4.83 -28.52
CA GLN A 235 -3.60 -5.24 -27.96
C GLN A 235 -3.59 -5.00 -26.44
N PRO A 236 -2.90 -5.83 -25.65
CA PRO A 236 -2.68 -5.54 -24.25
C PRO A 236 -1.80 -4.28 -24.10
N GLY A 237 -1.94 -3.57 -23.00
CA GLY A 237 -1.05 -2.48 -22.62
C GLY A 237 0.35 -2.98 -22.25
N HIS A 238 1.18 -2.10 -21.73
CA HIS A 238 2.51 -2.41 -21.22
C HIS A 238 2.51 -2.51 -19.69
N ALA A 239 3.39 -3.33 -19.15
CA ALA A 239 3.61 -3.35 -17.69
C ALA A 239 4.24 -2.04 -17.22
N GLY A 240 3.81 -1.55 -16.05
CA GLY A 240 4.45 -0.41 -15.40
C GLY A 240 5.89 -0.72 -15.02
N ALA A 241 6.73 0.31 -14.93
CA ALA A 241 8.09 0.16 -14.44
C ALA A 241 8.11 -0.13 -12.93
N ALA A 242 9.05 -0.95 -12.47
CA ALA A 242 9.30 -1.11 -11.04
C ALA A 242 9.91 0.18 -10.45
N GLY A 243 9.59 0.48 -9.19
CA GLY A 243 10.21 1.57 -8.45
C GLY A 243 11.69 1.32 -8.19
N GLY A 244 12.46 2.40 -8.00
CA GLY A 244 13.87 2.30 -7.63
C GLY A 244 14.04 1.72 -6.21
N ILE A 245 15.20 1.12 -5.94
CA ILE A 245 15.58 0.65 -4.60
C ILE A 245 15.98 1.86 -3.75
N GLY A 246 15.56 1.90 -2.48
CA GLY A 246 15.99 2.88 -1.51
C GLY A 246 17.44 2.69 -1.03
N SER A 247 17.85 3.48 -0.06
CA SER A 247 19.22 3.42 0.47
C SER A 247 19.25 3.28 2.00
N LEU A 248 20.33 2.66 2.53
CA LEU A 248 20.61 2.57 3.95
C LEU A 248 21.95 3.23 4.26
N LYS A 249 21.92 4.20 5.15
CA LYS A 249 23.14 4.82 5.71
C LYS A 249 23.20 4.56 7.21
N VAL A 250 24.21 3.82 7.65
CA VAL A 250 24.47 3.58 9.09
C VAL A 250 25.51 4.57 9.57
N VAL A 251 25.20 5.28 10.65
CA VAL A 251 26.09 6.21 11.36
C VAL A 251 26.28 5.69 12.77
N ARG A 252 27.51 5.43 13.14
CA ARG A 252 27.86 4.98 14.49
C ARG A 252 28.43 6.14 15.32
N PHE A 253 28.05 6.21 16.59
CA PHE A 253 28.51 7.21 17.54
C PHE A 253 28.95 6.56 18.85
#